data_894d8e9086f611cf54dc8d23a100231b
#
_entry.id   894d8e9086f611cf54dc8d23a100231b
#
_cell.length_a   1.000
_cell.length_b   1.000
_cell.length_c   1.000
_cell.angle_alpha   90.00
_cell.angle_beta   90.00
_cell.angle_gamma   90.00
#
_symmetry.space_group_name_H-M   'P 1'
#
loop_
_entity.id
_entity.type
_entity.pdbx_description
1 polymer ?
#
loop_
_entity_poly.entity_id
_entity_poly.type
_entity_poly.pdbx_seq_one_letter_code
_entity_poly.pdbx_strand_id
1 'polypeptide(L)'
;MNTNSKNMKVPEERPVLITKKELQEAIKMRGPVGGLVASAAMKLMGLDKANWHYARCAGGNANDFAARAMKEVGVGYDIKPAQLEYVPREGPFIMLANHHYGGLDGMMTLDLIGHIRPDYRTVSTFLLGKVPEMKQVMFPVNPFTSDGTGARGNLKGIRNALKHIQEGGCLGLFAAGAVATYQPRKERTAWEKGIVEDCPWPTSIVKFIRSCNCPILPVYFEGGCSKRFHRLGRIHPMLRTANLVNETINKQGRRIPMRIGKPVSVAEMSRYETLEELYGFLRNRIYAMQAEFEPAQQNALPGQQSIPAPEAEPSHQDSMQRVRFSNGCPRAIQSLIVWFFQQHYAAPSDCGIKAPQATFTPFYRNVRPDQLLSKTETVEDFDRLLREISDNAYCLPEPVKTLFNQGAKVLSFYTNPDGSLEASTCMA
;
A
#
# COMPACT_ATOMS: atom_id res chain seq x y z
N MET A 1 26.81 23.00 1.95
CA MET A 1 27.22 23.55 0.65
C MET A 1 25.98 24.07 -0.07
N ASN A 2 25.85 25.38 -0.13
CA ASN A 2 24.72 26.08 -0.75
C ASN A 2 24.88 26.03 -2.27
N THR A 3 24.18 25.13 -2.96
CA THR A 3 24.16 25.14 -4.42
C THR A 3 23.10 26.12 -4.91
N ASN A 4 23.58 27.26 -5.36
CA ASN A 4 22.84 28.31 -6.02
C ASN A 4 22.05 27.77 -7.24
N SER A 5 20.72 27.57 -7.09
CA SER A 5 19.83 27.00 -8.12
C SER A 5 19.29 28.05 -9.12
N LYS A 6 19.93 29.21 -9.25
CA LYS A 6 19.26 30.35 -9.90
C LYS A 6 19.37 30.46 -11.43
N ASN A 7 20.18 29.64 -12.14
CA ASN A 7 20.27 29.74 -13.61
C ASN A 7 20.72 28.42 -14.25
N MET A 8 19.93 27.35 -14.12
CA MET A 8 20.21 26.12 -14.87
C MET A 8 19.52 26.18 -16.24
N LYS A 9 20.23 26.69 -17.24
CA LYS A 9 19.87 26.49 -18.65
C LYS A 9 20.34 25.09 -19.06
N VAL A 10 19.43 24.24 -19.51
CA VAL A 10 19.76 22.96 -20.14
C VAL A 10 20.43 23.28 -21.48
N PRO A 11 21.62 22.73 -21.82
CA PRO A 11 22.23 22.92 -23.16
C PRO A 11 21.28 22.44 -24.25
N GLU A 12 21.22 23.13 -25.41
CA GLU A 12 20.27 22.89 -26.50
C GLU A 12 20.31 21.47 -27.12
N GLU A 13 21.38 20.70 -26.90
CA GLU A 13 21.55 19.34 -27.42
C GLU A 13 21.14 18.21 -26.46
N ARG A 14 20.63 18.54 -25.26
CA ARG A 14 20.26 17.51 -24.29
C ARG A 14 18.81 17.11 -24.42
N PRO A 15 18.46 15.80 -24.25
CA PRO A 15 17.08 15.34 -24.32
C PRO A 15 16.20 16.03 -23.27
N VAL A 16 14.99 16.43 -23.69
CA VAL A 16 14.02 17.17 -22.88
C VAL A 16 12.72 16.40 -22.83
N LEU A 17 12.11 16.24 -21.67
CA LEU A 17 10.83 15.54 -21.48
C LEU A 17 9.66 16.35 -22.03
N ILE A 18 9.64 17.64 -21.75
CA ILE A 18 8.60 18.56 -22.17
C ILE A 18 9.18 19.94 -22.44
N THR A 19 8.89 20.47 -23.60
CA THR A 19 9.28 21.82 -24.00
C THR A 19 8.23 22.85 -23.57
N LYS A 20 8.66 24.10 -23.46
CA LYS A 20 7.73 25.23 -23.22
C LYS A 20 6.66 25.33 -24.32
N LYS A 21 7.02 25.04 -25.58
CA LYS A 21 6.12 25.08 -26.72
C LYS A 21 5.04 24.00 -26.62
N GLU A 22 5.42 22.77 -26.29
CA GLU A 22 4.46 21.67 -26.07
C GLU A 22 3.49 22.00 -24.92
N LEU A 23 4.00 22.63 -23.84
CA LEU A 23 3.13 23.04 -22.74
C LEU A 23 2.17 24.16 -23.16
N GLN A 24 2.62 25.14 -23.96
CA GLN A 24 1.75 26.18 -24.53
C GLN A 24 0.62 25.55 -25.39
N GLU A 25 0.96 24.59 -26.23
CA GLU A 25 -0.01 23.87 -27.04
C GLU A 25 -1.02 23.11 -26.18
N ALA A 26 -0.54 22.43 -25.12
CA ALA A 26 -1.38 21.67 -24.18
C ALA A 26 -2.38 22.56 -23.42
N ILE A 27 -1.95 23.76 -22.99
CA ILE A 27 -2.83 24.74 -22.33
C ILE A 27 -3.65 25.57 -23.32
N LYS A 28 -3.50 25.34 -24.62
CA LYS A 28 -4.19 26.07 -25.72
C LYS A 28 -4.02 27.59 -25.67
N MET A 29 -2.91 28.08 -25.15
CA MET A 29 -2.59 29.51 -25.06
C MET A 29 -1.39 29.83 -25.96
N ARG A 30 -1.64 30.57 -27.04
CA ARG A 30 -0.62 31.00 -28.00
C ARG A 30 -0.12 32.42 -27.74
N GLY A 31 0.99 32.80 -28.38
CA GLY A 31 1.55 34.15 -28.29
C GLY A 31 2.37 34.41 -27.01
N PRO A 32 2.81 35.66 -26.79
CA PRO A 32 3.69 36.04 -25.70
C PRO A 32 3.12 35.74 -24.30
N VAL A 33 1.82 36.02 -24.12
CA VAL A 33 1.09 35.73 -22.85
C VAL A 33 1.08 34.23 -22.56
N GLY A 34 0.76 33.41 -23.57
CA GLY A 34 0.82 31.95 -23.43
C GLY A 34 2.22 31.47 -23.08
N GLY A 35 3.26 32.11 -23.64
CA GLY A 35 4.65 31.84 -23.30
C GLY A 35 5.00 32.15 -21.84
N LEU A 36 4.47 33.24 -21.30
CA LEU A 36 4.66 33.63 -19.89
C LEU A 36 3.96 32.62 -18.95
N VAL A 37 2.70 32.28 -19.26
CA VAL A 37 1.92 31.30 -18.50
C VAL A 37 2.59 29.93 -18.53
N ALA A 38 3.06 29.46 -19.68
CA ALA A 38 3.78 28.19 -19.80
C ALA A 38 5.07 28.19 -18.97
N SER A 39 5.85 29.31 -19.00
CA SER A 39 7.05 29.41 -18.18
C SER A 39 6.76 29.39 -16.67
N ALA A 40 5.69 30.06 -16.24
CA ALA A 40 5.26 30.01 -14.85
C ALA A 40 4.80 28.60 -14.46
N ALA A 41 4.03 27.94 -15.33
CA ALA A 41 3.56 26.56 -15.12
C ALA A 41 4.74 25.55 -15.06
N MET A 42 5.74 25.66 -15.94
CA MET A 42 6.94 24.82 -15.89
C MET A 42 7.64 24.92 -14.54
N LYS A 43 7.81 26.12 -14.01
CA LYS A 43 8.43 26.33 -12.68
C LYS A 43 7.57 25.78 -11.55
N LEU A 44 6.26 26.08 -11.57
CA LEU A 44 5.34 25.68 -10.51
C LEU A 44 5.20 24.14 -10.43
N MET A 45 5.16 23.47 -11.58
CA MET A 45 5.05 22.02 -11.71
C MET A 45 6.41 21.30 -11.57
N GLY A 46 7.50 22.04 -11.49
CA GLY A 46 8.84 21.46 -11.40
C GLY A 46 9.35 20.81 -12.69
N LEU A 47 8.78 21.14 -13.85
CA LEU A 47 9.12 20.55 -15.14
C LEU A 47 10.54 20.95 -15.61
N ASP A 48 10.99 22.16 -15.27
CA ASP A 48 12.39 22.56 -15.52
C ASP A 48 13.38 21.64 -14.78
N LYS A 49 13.07 21.29 -13.54
CA LYS A 49 13.85 20.35 -12.74
C LYS A 49 13.79 18.94 -13.32
N ALA A 50 12.58 18.50 -13.75
CA ALA A 50 12.42 17.20 -14.39
C ALA A 50 13.27 17.11 -15.66
N ASN A 51 13.25 18.13 -16.52
CA ASN A 51 14.07 18.20 -17.73
C ASN A 51 15.56 18.15 -17.39
N TRP A 52 15.99 18.88 -16.35
CA TRP A 52 17.38 18.89 -15.91
C TRP A 52 17.85 17.51 -15.43
N HIS A 53 17.07 16.83 -14.59
CA HIS A 53 17.39 15.47 -14.14
C HIS A 53 17.33 14.46 -15.30
N TYR A 54 16.30 14.54 -16.15
CA TYR A 54 16.16 13.67 -17.30
C TYR A 54 17.33 13.75 -18.25
N ALA A 55 17.78 14.96 -18.58
CA ALA A 55 18.95 15.18 -19.44
C ALA A 55 20.25 14.49 -18.96
N ARG A 56 20.30 14.12 -17.67
CA ARG A 56 21.46 13.46 -17.04
C ARG A 56 21.34 11.95 -16.92
N CYS A 57 20.13 11.41 -17.05
CA CYS A 57 19.86 9.99 -16.90
C CYS A 57 19.21 9.34 -18.12
N ALA A 58 18.87 10.10 -19.15
CA ALA A 58 18.23 9.62 -20.38
C ALA A 58 19.04 8.56 -21.12
N GLY A 59 18.33 7.75 -21.91
CA GLY A 59 18.90 6.71 -22.80
C GLY A 59 18.93 5.32 -22.16
N GLY A 60 19.27 4.32 -22.99
CA GLY A 60 19.35 2.92 -22.60
C GLY A 60 17.96 2.25 -22.47
N ASN A 61 17.93 1.09 -21.80
CA ASN A 61 16.68 0.39 -21.51
C ASN A 61 15.98 1.00 -20.29
N ALA A 62 14.70 0.66 -20.10
CA ALA A 62 13.87 1.24 -19.06
C ALA A 62 14.32 0.92 -17.62
N ASN A 63 14.86 -0.27 -17.40
CA ASN A 63 15.30 -0.70 -16.05
C ASN A 63 16.54 0.10 -15.63
N ASP A 64 17.53 0.20 -16.50
CA ASP A 64 18.73 0.99 -16.26
C ASP A 64 18.41 2.50 -16.17
N PHE A 65 17.45 2.96 -16.98
CA PHE A 65 16.96 4.34 -16.89
C PHE A 65 16.34 4.59 -15.50
N ALA A 66 15.48 3.71 -15.01
CA ALA A 66 14.85 3.83 -13.69
C ALA A 66 15.90 3.89 -12.57
N ALA A 67 16.90 3.01 -12.61
CA ALA A 67 18.03 3.02 -11.67
C ALA A 67 18.81 4.35 -11.71
N ARG A 68 19.16 4.82 -12.93
CA ARG A 68 19.90 6.09 -13.10
C ARG A 68 19.07 7.30 -12.67
N ALA A 69 17.77 7.32 -13.00
CA ALA A 69 16.88 8.42 -12.62
C ALA A 69 16.72 8.52 -11.09
N MET A 70 16.56 7.41 -10.40
CA MET A 70 16.51 7.40 -8.94
C MET A 70 17.83 7.84 -8.33
N LYS A 71 18.97 7.36 -8.85
CA LYS A 71 20.30 7.78 -8.41
C LYS A 71 20.52 9.28 -8.66
N GLU A 72 20.11 9.80 -9.82
CA GLU A 72 20.25 11.23 -10.17
C GLU A 72 19.41 12.12 -9.24
N VAL A 73 18.21 11.71 -8.89
CA VAL A 73 17.35 12.41 -7.92
C VAL A 73 17.85 12.20 -6.48
N GLY A 74 18.67 11.18 -6.23
CA GLY A 74 19.17 10.83 -4.90
C GLY A 74 18.10 10.12 -4.04
N VAL A 75 17.27 9.27 -4.65
CA VAL A 75 16.25 8.46 -3.96
C VAL A 75 16.63 6.99 -4.07
N GLY A 76 16.50 6.26 -2.99
CA GLY A 76 16.64 4.80 -2.97
C GLY A 76 15.42 4.14 -2.34
N TYR A 77 15.45 2.83 -2.26
CA TYR A 77 14.47 2.03 -1.52
C TYR A 77 15.17 1.09 -0.54
N ASP A 78 14.42 0.63 0.45
CA ASP A 78 14.86 -0.30 1.47
C ASP A 78 13.96 -1.53 1.46
N ILE A 79 14.57 -2.70 1.19
CA ILE A 79 13.92 -4.00 1.10
C ILE A 79 14.69 -5.03 1.91
N LYS A 80 14.01 -5.98 2.51
CA LYS A 80 14.66 -7.15 3.16
C LYS A 80 15.23 -8.06 2.08
N PRO A 81 16.55 -8.34 2.05
CA PRO A 81 17.17 -9.14 0.97
C PRO A 81 16.49 -10.50 0.73
N ALA A 82 16.04 -11.17 1.81
CA ALA A 82 15.35 -12.46 1.71
C ALA A 82 14.04 -12.38 0.90
N GLN A 83 13.39 -11.21 0.83
CA GLN A 83 12.14 -11.04 0.07
C GLN A 83 12.37 -11.02 -1.45
N LEU A 84 13.61 -10.87 -1.93
CA LEU A 84 13.93 -10.98 -3.35
C LEU A 84 13.71 -12.39 -3.89
N GLU A 85 13.75 -13.41 -3.02
CA GLU A 85 13.49 -14.79 -3.37
C GLU A 85 12.01 -15.05 -3.72
N TYR A 86 11.12 -14.15 -3.29
CA TYR A 86 9.69 -14.21 -3.62
C TYR A 86 9.38 -13.79 -5.06
N VAL A 87 10.30 -13.10 -5.74
CA VAL A 87 10.09 -12.70 -7.13
C VAL A 87 10.26 -13.92 -8.04
N PRO A 88 9.18 -14.39 -8.73
CA PRO A 88 9.27 -15.54 -9.61
C PRO A 88 10.26 -15.30 -10.75
N ARG A 89 11.24 -16.18 -10.90
CA ARG A 89 12.27 -16.07 -11.94
C ARG A 89 11.75 -16.44 -13.31
N GLU A 90 10.72 -17.28 -13.37
CA GLU A 90 10.11 -17.80 -14.60
C GLU A 90 8.59 -17.81 -14.48
N GLY A 91 7.92 -17.95 -15.62
CA GLY A 91 6.46 -17.98 -15.72
C GLY A 91 5.79 -16.64 -15.52
N PRO A 92 4.48 -16.57 -15.77
CA PRO A 92 3.71 -15.33 -15.66
C PRO A 92 3.37 -15.01 -14.21
N PHE A 93 3.37 -13.74 -13.86
CA PHE A 93 2.81 -13.23 -12.61
C PHE A 93 2.39 -11.76 -12.74
N ILE A 94 1.51 -11.32 -11.87
CA ILE A 94 1.18 -9.90 -11.70
C ILE A 94 1.81 -9.42 -10.39
N MET A 95 2.73 -8.45 -10.46
CA MET A 95 3.11 -7.64 -9.33
C MET A 95 1.96 -6.68 -9.04
N LEU A 96 1.40 -6.76 -7.84
CA LEU A 96 0.26 -5.96 -7.40
C LEU A 96 0.66 -5.14 -6.17
N ALA A 97 0.56 -3.81 -6.30
CA ALA A 97 1.05 -2.90 -5.26
C ALA A 97 0.05 -1.80 -4.92
N ASN A 98 0.19 -1.24 -3.71
CA ASN A 98 -0.34 0.08 -3.38
C ASN A 98 0.39 1.17 -4.18
N HIS A 99 -0.23 2.37 -4.33
CA HIS A 99 0.30 3.42 -5.19
C HIS A 99 0.48 4.73 -4.42
N HIS A 100 1.49 4.78 -3.55
CA HIS A 100 1.66 5.85 -2.58
C HIS A 100 2.52 7.03 -3.06
N TYR A 101 3.43 6.79 -4.02
CA TYR A 101 4.41 7.79 -4.50
C TYR A 101 4.28 8.14 -5.98
N GLY A 102 3.36 7.50 -6.70
CA GLY A 102 3.13 7.76 -8.11
C GLY A 102 4.26 7.22 -9.01
N GLY A 103 4.84 8.08 -9.85
CA GLY A 103 5.88 7.64 -10.79
C GLY A 103 7.08 6.97 -10.12
N LEU A 104 7.36 7.31 -8.86
CA LEU A 104 8.48 6.74 -8.11
C LEU A 104 8.23 5.26 -7.75
N ASP A 105 6.98 4.87 -7.45
CA ASP A 105 6.62 3.44 -7.24
C ASP A 105 6.95 2.62 -8.49
N GLY A 106 6.58 3.14 -9.66
CA GLY A 106 6.88 2.50 -10.95
C GLY A 106 8.39 2.40 -11.22
N MET A 107 9.16 3.44 -10.92
CA MET A 107 10.61 3.41 -11.10
C MET A 107 11.29 2.38 -10.17
N MET A 108 10.86 2.31 -8.90
CA MET A 108 11.40 1.32 -7.96
C MET A 108 11.11 -0.12 -8.40
N THR A 109 9.91 -0.39 -8.93
CA THR A 109 9.58 -1.74 -9.42
C THR A 109 10.30 -2.07 -10.74
N LEU A 110 10.49 -1.12 -11.63
CA LEU A 110 11.28 -1.30 -12.84
C LEU A 110 12.75 -1.58 -12.52
N ASP A 111 13.35 -0.83 -11.61
CA ASP A 111 14.71 -1.08 -11.15
C ASP A 111 14.83 -2.47 -10.50
N LEU A 112 13.98 -2.79 -9.55
CA LEU A 112 14.11 -4.01 -8.79
C LEU A 112 13.67 -5.26 -9.58
N ILE A 113 12.40 -5.28 -10.01
CA ILE A 113 11.79 -6.45 -10.66
C ILE A 113 12.27 -6.56 -12.11
N GLY A 114 12.42 -5.44 -12.80
CA GLY A 114 12.86 -5.41 -14.18
C GLY A 114 14.29 -5.94 -14.39
N HIS A 115 15.19 -5.79 -13.41
CA HIS A 115 16.52 -6.42 -13.47
C HIS A 115 16.48 -7.93 -13.17
N ILE A 116 15.51 -8.41 -12.40
CA ILE A 116 15.30 -9.85 -12.16
C ILE A 116 14.58 -10.51 -13.35
N ARG A 117 13.59 -9.79 -13.92
CA ARG A 117 12.71 -10.20 -15.01
C ARG A 117 12.72 -9.14 -16.11
N PRO A 118 13.60 -9.25 -17.12
CA PRO A 118 13.71 -8.26 -18.21
C PRO A 118 12.44 -8.13 -19.05
N ASP A 119 11.55 -9.12 -18.99
CA ASP A 119 10.22 -9.10 -19.59
C ASP A 119 9.16 -8.34 -18.74
N TYR A 120 9.54 -7.76 -17.61
CA TYR A 120 8.63 -6.96 -16.79
C TYR A 120 8.08 -5.77 -17.55
N ARG A 121 6.75 -5.64 -17.57
CA ARG A 121 6.00 -4.54 -18.17
C ARG A 121 5.01 -4.00 -17.14
N THR A 122 4.55 -2.76 -17.30
CA THR A 122 3.60 -2.13 -16.36
C THR A 122 2.40 -1.56 -17.10
N VAL A 123 1.21 -1.66 -16.50
CA VAL A 123 0.05 -0.87 -16.94
C VAL A 123 0.19 0.53 -16.37
N SER A 124 0.21 1.53 -17.23
CA SER A 124 0.55 2.89 -16.82
C SER A 124 -0.20 3.95 -17.64
N THR A 125 -0.30 5.17 -17.09
CA THR A 125 -0.91 6.28 -17.83
C THR A 125 -0.12 6.62 -19.10
N PHE A 126 -0.83 6.93 -20.18
CA PHE A 126 -0.23 7.33 -21.48
C PHE A 126 0.75 8.52 -21.34
N LEU A 127 0.63 9.33 -20.27
CA LEU A 127 1.54 10.45 -20.01
C LEU A 127 3.00 10.01 -19.84
N LEU A 128 3.24 8.83 -19.26
CA LEU A 128 4.59 8.26 -19.14
C LEU A 128 5.18 7.86 -20.50
N GLY A 129 4.37 7.72 -21.54
CA GLY A 129 4.83 7.55 -22.92
C GLY A 129 5.56 8.77 -23.51
N LYS A 130 5.58 9.91 -22.78
CA LYS A 130 6.47 11.04 -23.11
C LYS A 130 7.93 10.74 -22.79
N VAL A 131 8.19 9.80 -21.87
CA VAL A 131 9.53 9.32 -21.54
C VAL A 131 9.87 8.19 -22.53
N PRO A 132 10.83 8.39 -23.45
CA PRO A 132 11.12 7.41 -24.52
C PRO A 132 11.43 6.01 -24.00
N GLU A 133 12.19 5.91 -22.92
CA GLU A 133 12.61 4.65 -22.28
C GLU A 133 11.41 3.87 -21.75
N MET A 134 10.40 4.57 -21.24
CA MET A 134 9.20 3.95 -20.65
C MET A 134 8.27 3.33 -21.69
N LYS A 135 8.31 3.80 -22.96
CA LYS A 135 7.43 3.27 -24.02
C LYS A 135 7.58 1.77 -24.23
N GLN A 136 8.77 1.23 -24.01
CA GLN A 136 9.09 -0.19 -24.26
C GLN A 136 8.53 -1.12 -23.17
N VAL A 137 8.27 -0.58 -21.99
CA VAL A 137 7.91 -1.37 -20.80
C VAL A 137 6.51 -1.07 -20.27
N MET A 138 5.69 -0.34 -21.04
CA MET A 138 4.35 0.04 -20.56
C MET A 138 3.23 -0.34 -21.53
N PHE A 139 2.13 -0.72 -20.96
CA PHE A 139 0.84 -0.81 -21.63
C PHE A 139 0.02 0.45 -21.29
N PRO A 140 -0.13 1.39 -22.25
CA PRO A 140 -0.73 2.69 -21.93
C PRO A 140 -2.24 2.58 -21.72
N VAL A 141 -2.71 3.23 -20.66
CA VAL A 141 -4.13 3.44 -20.36
C VAL A 141 -4.39 4.92 -20.09
N ASN A 142 -5.61 5.37 -20.33
CA ASN A 142 -6.05 6.72 -20.01
C ASN A 142 -7.03 6.68 -18.82
N PRO A 143 -6.60 7.05 -17.60
CA PRO A 143 -7.47 7.04 -16.44
C PRO A 143 -8.46 8.22 -16.39
N PHE A 144 -8.34 9.19 -17.31
CA PHE A 144 -9.11 10.45 -17.27
C PHE A 144 -10.37 10.43 -18.14
N THR A 145 -10.64 9.34 -18.87
CA THR A 145 -11.80 9.26 -19.75
C THR A 145 -12.95 8.52 -19.09
N SER A 146 -13.98 9.26 -18.74
CA SER A 146 -15.29 8.74 -18.31
C SER A 146 -16.29 8.56 -19.46
N ASP A 147 -16.00 9.17 -20.61
CA ASP A 147 -16.79 9.11 -21.82
C ASP A 147 -16.39 7.87 -22.66
N GLY A 148 -17.29 7.08 -23.11
CA GLY A 148 -17.05 5.80 -23.83
C GLY A 148 -15.96 5.79 -24.93
N THR A 149 -15.40 6.96 -25.32
CA THR A 149 -14.30 7.08 -26.29
C THR A 149 -12.96 6.61 -25.71
N GLY A 150 -12.70 6.84 -24.40
CA GLY A 150 -11.49 6.37 -23.73
C GLY A 150 -11.49 4.88 -23.44
N ALA A 151 -12.67 4.27 -23.32
CA ALA A 151 -12.79 2.83 -23.13
C ALA A 151 -12.15 2.04 -24.29
N ARG A 152 -12.33 2.47 -25.53
CA ARG A 152 -11.71 1.83 -26.70
C ARG A 152 -10.19 1.94 -26.73
N GLY A 153 -9.64 3.09 -26.33
CA GLY A 153 -8.19 3.30 -26.22
C GLY A 153 -7.56 2.41 -25.13
N ASN A 154 -8.24 2.30 -24.00
CA ASN A 154 -7.80 1.46 -22.88
C ASN A 154 -7.88 -0.03 -23.19
N LEU A 155 -8.85 -0.47 -24.01
CA LEU A 155 -8.99 -1.88 -24.44
C LEU A 155 -7.73 -2.41 -25.14
N LYS A 156 -7.05 -1.61 -25.94
CA LYS A 156 -5.80 -2.02 -26.59
C LYS A 156 -4.69 -2.27 -25.58
N GLY A 157 -4.49 -1.36 -24.64
CA GLY A 157 -3.50 -1.50 -23.57
C GLY A 157 -3.76 -2.73 -22.69
N ILE A 158 -4.99 -2.91 -22.25
CA ILE A 158 -5.41 -4.06 -21.41
C ILE A 158 -5.31 -5.38 -22.18
N ARG A 159 -5.69 -5.41 -23.45
CA ARG A 159 -5.56 -6.63 -24.29
C ARG A 159 -4.10 -7.01 -24.50
N ASN A 160 -3.23 -6.05 -24.73
CA ASN A 160 -1.79 -6.29 -24.86
C ASN A 160 -1.17 -6.76 -23.55
N ALA A 161 -1.61 -6.23 -22.41
CA ALA A 161 -1.19 -6.68 -21.08
C ALA A 161 -1.62 -8.15 -20.82
N LEU A 162 -2.86 -8.50 -21.17
CA LEU A 162 -3.34 -9.88 -21.06
C LEU A 162 -2.54 -10.83 -21.94
N LYS A 163 -2.30 -10.44 -23.21
CA LYS A 163 -1.47 -11.21 -24.14
C LYS A 163 -0.07 -11.46 -23.59
N HIS A 164 0.57 -10.41 -23.03
CA HIS A 164 1.89 -10.51 -22.43
C HIS A 164 1.95 -11.55 -21.29
N ILE A 165 0.93 -11.55 -20.40
CA ILE A 165 0.79 -12.58 -19.35
C ILE A 165 0.62 -13.99 -19.96
N GLN A 166 -0.22 -14.14 -20.99
CA GLN A 166 -0.45 -15.43 -21.67
C GLN A 166 0.81 -15.96 -22.35
N GLU A 167 1.71 -15.09 -22.77
CA GLU A 167 3.03 -15.42 -23.33
C GLU A 167 4.09 -15.70 -22.26
N GLY A 168 3.74 -15.75 -21.00
CA GLY A 168 4.64 -16.06 -19.86
C GLY A 168 5.32 -14.85 -19.24
N GLY A 169 4.98 -13.63 -19.68
CA GLY A 169 5.57 -12.40 -19.17
C GLY A 169 5.03 -11.98 -17.80
N CYS A 170 5.70 -11.03 -17.15
CA CYS A 170 5.27 -10.48 -15.88
C CYS A 170 4.81 -9.02 -15.98
N LEU A 171 3.79 -8.67 -15.19
CA LEU A 171 3.06 -7.42 -15.28
C LEU A 171 3.04 -6.67 -13.95
N GLY A 172 3.42 -5.39 -13.96
CA GLY A 172 3.22 -4.47 -12.85
C GLY A 172 1.84 -3.80 -12.91
N LEU A 173 1.11 -3.86 -11.82
CA LEU A 173 -0.23 -3.30 -11.71
C LEU A 173 -0.42 -2.53 -10.40
N PHE A 174 -0.74 -1.25 -10.52
CA PHE A 174 -1.21 -0.40 -9.42
C PHE A 174 -2.73 -0.31 -9.54
N ALA A 175 -3.42 -1.22 -8.86
CA ALA A 175 -4.83 -1.54 -9.15
C ALA A 175 -5.81 -0.39 -8.88
N ALA A 176 -5.47 0.55 -8.02
CA ALA A 176 -6.28 1.75 -7.77
C ALA A 176 -6.36 2.70 -8.98
N GLY A 177 -5.43 2.57 -9.94
CA GLY A 177 -5.35 3.42 -11.14
C GLY A 177 -5.03 4.89 -10.87
N ALA A 178 -4.82 5.26 -9.61
CA ALA A 178 -4.47 6.61 -9.18
C ALA A 178 -3.60 6.56 -7.93
N VAL A 179 -2.75 7.58 -7.76
CA VAL A 179 -1.94 7.74 -6.55
C VAL A 179 -2.85 7.86 -5.33
N ALA A 180 -2.48 7.20 -4.24
CA ALA A 180 -3.19 7.20 -2.96
C ALA A 180 -3.55 8.61 -2.50
N THR A 181 -4.69 8.75 -1.88
CA THR A 181 -5.22 10.03 -1.44
C THR A 181 -5.90 9.91 -0.08
N TYR A 182 -6.24 11.04 0.52
CA TYR A 182 -7.04 11.03 1.73
C TYR A 182 -8.42 10.42 1.47
N GLN A 183 -8.71 9.33 2.18
CA GLN A 183 -10.04 8.74 2.21
C GLN A 183 -10.82 9.32 3.40
N PRO A 184 -12.03 9.88 3.19
CA PRO A 184 -12.84 10.38 4.29
C PRO A 184 -13.31 9.22 5.17
N ARG A 185 -13.13 9.32 6.48
CA ARG A 185 -13.82 8.44 7.44
C ARG A 185 -15.19 9.02 7.74
N LYS A 186 -16.23 8.18 7.82
CA LYS A 186 -17.62 8.58 8.08
C LYS A 186 -17.82 9.37 9.39
N GLU A 187 -16.87 9.28 10.33
CA GLU A 187 -17.01 9.79 11.70
C GLU A 187 -16.12 11.01 12.04
N ARG A 188 -15.43 11.61 11.05
CA ARG A 188 -14.48 12.71 11.32
C ARG A 188 -14.53 13.79 10.24
N THR A 189 -14.45 15.05 10.70
CA THR A 189 -14.33 16.22 9.81
C THR A 189 -13.15 16.06 8.86
N ALA A 190 -13.37 16.36 7.61
CA ALA A 190 -12.52 16.09 6.46
C ALA A 190 -11.06 16.59 6.55
N TRP A 191 -10.72 17.41 7.53
CA TRP A 191 -9.40 18.05 7.65
C TRP A 191 -8.44 17.35 8.62
N GLU A 192 -8.95 16.64 9.63
CA GLU A 192 -8.10 16.26 10.75
C GLU A 192 -7.56 14.83 10.70
N LYS A 193 -8.20 13.91 10.02
CA LYS A 193 -7.86 12.48 10.19
C LYS A 193 -8.20 11.58 8.99
N GLY A 194 -8.03 12.05 7.76
CA GLY A 194 -8.06 11.19 6.58
C GLY A 194 -6.83 10.26 6.57
N ILE A 195 -7.03 8.98 6.33
CA ILE A 195 -5.96 8.04 6.03
C ILE A 195 -5.59 8.20 4.57
N VAL A 196 -4.28 8.23 4.29
CA VAL A 196 -3.77 8.16 2.92
C VAL A 196 -3.74 6.70 2.50
N GLU A 197 -4.57 6.34 1.57
CA GLU A 197 -4.63 4.99 1.00
C GLU A 197 -5.12 5.02 -0.44
N ASP A 198 -4.97 3.90 -1.13
CA ASP A 198 -5.52 3.72 -2.47
C ASP A 198 -7.03 3.91 -2.48
N CYS A 199 -7.53 4.54 -3.52
CA CYS A 199 -8.95 4.50 -3.84
C CYS A 199 -9.42 3.04 -4.00
N PRO A 200 -10.71 2.75 -3.78
CA PRO A 200 -11.27 1.44 -4.11
C PRO A 200 -10.91 1.03 -5.55
N TRP A 201 -10.50 -0.21 -5.74
CA TRP A 201 -10.12 -0.68 -7.06
C TRP A 201 -11.37 -0.85 -7.94
N PRO A 202 -11.32 -0.44 -9.21
CA PRO A 202 -12.41 -0.71 -10.13
C PRO A 202 -12.67 -2.22 -10.29
N THR A 203 -13.92 -2.63 -10.30
CA THR A 203 -14.31 -4.05 -10.51
C THR A 203 -13.72 -4.63 -11.80
N SER A 204 -13.56 -3.80 -12.84
CA SER A 204 -12.91 -4.20 -14.10
C SER A 204 -11.47 -4.65 -13.93
N ILE A 205 -10.74 -4.06 -12.99
CA ILE A 205 -9.36 -4.44 -12.68
C ILE A 205 -9.33 -5.78 -11.95
N VAL A 206 -10.24 -6.02 -11.01
CA VAL A 206 -10.34 -7.32 -10.31
C VAL A 206 -10.74 -8.43 -11.30
N LYS A 207 -11.65 -8.15 -12.25
CA LYS A 207 -11.97 -9.06 -13.37
C LYS A 207 -10.75 -9.36 -14.22
N PHE A 208 -9.96 -8.34 -14.57
CA PHE A 208 -8.73 -8.49 -15.33
C PHE A 208 -7.73 -9.40 -14.58
N ILE A 209 -7.48 -9.15 -13.30
CA ILE A 209 -6.60 -9.98 -12.47
C ILE A 209 -7.06 -11.44 -12.50
N ARG A 210 -8.35 -11.69 -12.26
CA ARG A 210 -8.93 -13.05 -12.30
C ARG A 210 -8.75 -13.71 -13.68
N SER A 211 -8.93 -12.96 -14.78
CA SER A 211 -8.81 -13.48 -16.14
C SER A 211 -7.38 -13.79 -16.55
N CYS A 212 -6.37 -13.19 -15.92
CA CYS A 212 -4.97 -13.48 -16.16
C CYS A 212 -4.56 -14.88 -15.68
N ASN A 213 -5.27 -15.46 -14.70
CA ASN A 213 -5.06 -16.80 -14.17
C ASN A 213 -3.59 -17.11 -13.89
N CYS A 214 -2.89 -16.20 -13.22
CA CYS A 214 -1.47 -16.33 -12.87
C CYS A 214 -1.24 -15.87 -11.42
N PRO A 215 -0.13 -16.26 -10.77
CA PRO A 215 0.19 -15.84 -9.41
C PRO A 215 0.27 -14.31 -9.26
N ILE A 216 -0.03 -13.82 -8.06
CA ILE A 216 0.08 -12.41 -7.68
C ILE A 216 1.27 -12.23 -6.74
N LEU A 217 2.21 -11.36 -7.10
CA LEU A 217 3.30 -10.93 -6.22
C LEU A 217 2.88 -9.64 -5.49
N PRO A 218 2.50 -9.70 -4.22
CA PRO A 218 2.09 -8.52 -3.48
C PRO A 218 3.31 -7.66 -3.12
N VAL A 219 3.20 -6.35 -3.32
CA VAL A 219 4.24 -5.37 -2.97
C VAL A 219 3.60 -4.22 -2.19
N TYR A 220 4.28 -3.76 -1.16
CA TYR A 220 3.83 -2.64 -0.33
C TYR A 220 4.91 -1.58 -0.19
N PHE A 221 4.54 -0.32 -0.41
CA PHE A 221 5.38 0.85 -0.18
C PHE A 221 4.89 1.60 1.07
N GLU A 222 5.77 1.77 2.05
CA GLU A 222 5.46 2.53 3.26
C GLU A 222 5.67 4.03 3.05
N GLY A 223 4.80 4.84 3.66
CA GLY A 223 4.83 6.30 3.55
C GLY A 223 3.98 6.83 2.41
N GLY A 224 4.45 7.84 1.69
CA GLY A 224 3.68 8.43 0.58
C GLY A 224 4.07 9.86 0.22
N CYS A 225 3.24 10.48 -0.60
CA CYS A 225 3.35 11.88 -1.01
C CYS A 225 3.14 12.86 0.16
N SER A 226 3.57 14.09 -0.01
CA SER A 226 3.51 15.13 1.02
C SER A 226 2.08 15.57 1.33
N LYS A 227 1.88 16.18 2.51
CA LYS A 227 0.61 16.82 2.87
C LYS A 227 0.18 17.88 1.84
N ARG A 228 1.14 18.57 1.20
CA ARG A 228 0.87 19.56 0.14
C ARG A 228 0.22 18.87 -1.07
N PHE A 229 0.75 17.74 -1.53
CA PHE A 229 0.19 16.97 -2.63
C PHE A 229 -1.27 16.60 -2.38
N HIS A 230 -1.56 16.08 -1.20
CA HIS A 230 -2.92 15.70 -0.84
C HIS A 230 -3.88 16.90 -0.73
N ARG A 231 -3.40 18.06 -0.21
CA ARG A 231 -4.20 19.30 -0.17
C ARG A 231 -4.53 19.80 -1.58
N LEU A 232 -3.55 19.79 -2.50
CA LEU A 232 -3.78 20.17 -3.89
C LEU A 232 -4.83 19.28 -4.55
N GLY A 233 -4.85 17.98 -4.25
CA GLY A 233 -5.83 17.04 -4.75
C GLY A 233 -7.26 17.31 -4.29
N ARG A 234 -7.44 17.98 -3.15
CA ARG A 234 -8.77 18.44 -2.68
C ARG A 234 -9.29 19.63 -3.45
N ILE A 235 -8.39 20.50 -3.93
CA ILE A 235 -8.77 21.66 -4.76
C ILE A 235 -9.14 21.16 -6.16
N HIS A 236 -8.23 20.37 -6.79
CA HIS A 236 -8.48 19.77 -8.09
C HIS A 236 -7.52 18.60 -8.35
N PRO A 237 -7.99 17.44 -8.86
CA PRO A 237 -7.14 16.27 -9.13
C PRO A 237 -5.95 16.56 -10.06
N MET A 238 -6.13 17.41 -11.07
CA MET A 238 -5.05 17.81 -11.99
C MET A 238 -3.91 18.56 -11.30
N LEU A 239 -4.18 19.34 -10.25
CA LEU A 239 -3.14 20.05 -9.52
C LEU A 239 -2.20 19.09 -8.77
N ARG A 240 -2.74 18.03 -8.19
CA ARG A 240 -1.88 17.00 -7.56
C ARG A 240 -1.07 16.25 -8.60
N THR A 241 -1.69 15.88 -9.74
CA THR A 241 -0.99 15.19 -10.83
C THR A 241 0.16 16.04 -11.38
N ALA A 242 -0.09 17.33 -11.60
CA ALA A 242 0.92 18.29 -12.00
C ALA A 242 2.08 18.44 -10.98
N ASN A 243 1.82 18.16 -9.69
CA ASN A 243 2.82 18.25 -8.63
C ASN A 243 3.64 16.96 -8.43
N LEU A 244 3.37 15.86 -9.16
CA LEU A 244 4.06 14.57 -8.99
C LEU A 244 5.58 14.67 -9.19
N VAL A 245 6.03 15.52 -10.11
CA VAL A 245 7.47 15.79 -10.33
C VAL A 245 8.10 16.36 -9.06
N ASN A 246 7.47 17.38 -8.46
CA ASN A 246 7.95 17.95 -7.20
C ASN A 246 7.92 16.93 -6.07
N GLU A 247 6.95 16.02 -6.04
CA GLU A 247 6.88 14.94 -5.05
C GLU A 247 8.04 13.96 -5.20
N THR A 248 8.45 13.62 -6.42
CA THR A 248 9.64 12.80 -6.67
C THR A 248 10.91 13.51 -6.16
N ILE A 249 11.09 14.78 -6.50
CA ILE A 249 12.29 15.57 -6.13
C ILE A 249 12.34 15.80 -4.61
N ASN A 250 11.23 16.00 -3.93
CA ASN A 250 11.19 16.21 -2.48
C ASN A 250 11.54 14.98 -1.65
N LYS A 251 11.70 13.82 -2.29
CA LYS A 251 12.20 12.59 -1.66
C LYS A 251 13.73 12.45 -1.72
N GLN A 252 14.43 13.43 -2.29
CA GLN A 252 15.90 13.43 -2.33
C GLN A 252 16.50 13.13 -0.95
N GLY A 253 17.52 12.26 -0.93
CA GLY A 253 18.19 11.79 0.27
C GLY A 253 17.41 10.75 1.09
N ARG A 254 16.25 10.29 0.60
CA ARG A 254 15.43 9.30 1.31
C ARG A 254 15.60 7.90 0.71
N ARG A 255 15.50 6.91 1.59
CA ARG A 255 15.28 5.51 1.23
C ARG A 255 13.83 5.17 1.57
N ILE A 256 13.06 4.74 0.56
CA ILE A 256 11.64 4.40 0.70
C ILE A 256 11.54 2.96 1.16
N PRO A 257 10.92 2.70 2.32
CA PRO A 257 10.76 1.34 2.78
C PRO A 257 9.74 0.60 1.89
N MET A 258 10.14 -0.58 1.39
CA MET A 258 9.34 -1.44 0.52
C MET A 258 9.35 -2.88 1.05
N ARG A 259 8.25 -3.61 0.85
CA ARG A 259 8.15 -5.04 1.17
C ARG A 259 7.58 -5.80 -0.01
N ILE A 260 8.09 -7.02 -0.20
CA ILE A 260 7.56 -8.00 -1.15
C ILE A 260 7.04 -9.17 -0.32
N GLY A 261 5.77 -9.50 -0.50
CA GLY A 261 5.17 -10.68 0.13
C GLY A 261 5.32 -11.92 -0.74
N LYS A 262 5.11 -13.09 -0.13
CA LYS A 262 5.07 -14.35 -0.90
C LYS A 262 4.00 -14.29 -1.97
N PRO A 263 4.27 -14.86 -3.15
CA PRO A 263 3.29 -14.94 -4.21
C PRO A 263 2.00 -15.64 -3.77
N VAL A 264 0.87 -15.05 -4.08
CA VAL A 264 -0.46 -15.65 -3.94
C VAL A 264 -0.70 -16.54 -5.15
N SER A 265 -0.95 -17.82 -4.93
CA SER A 265 -1.20 -18.77 -6.00
C SER A 265 -2.59 -18.62 -6.62
N VAL A 266 -2.77 -19.14 -7.85
CA VAL A 266 -4.08 -19.21 -8.49
C VAL A 266 -5.07 -20.03 -7.64
N ALA A 267 -4.59 -21.11 -7.02
CA ALA A 267 -5.42 -21.95 -6.15
C ALA A 267 -5.91 -21.21 -4.89
N GLU A 268 -5.10 -20.31 -4.31
CA GLU A 268 -5.54 -19.45 -3.22
C GLU A 268 -6.61 -18.46 -3.67
N MET A 269 -6.41 -17.81 -4.84
CA MET A 269 -7.38 -16.85 -5.39
C MET A 269 -8.71 -17.51 -5.79
N SER A 270 -8.71 -18.76 -6.24
CA SER A 270 -9.92 -19.48 -6.65
C SER A 270 -10.86 -19.85 -5.49
N ARG A 271 -10.41 -19.71 -4.24
CA ARG A 271 -11.26 -19.89 -3.05
C ARG A 271 -12.28 -18.75 -2.89
N TYR A 272 -12.04 -17.62 -3.54
CA TYR A 272 -12.92 -16.43 -3.48
C TYR A 272 -13.86 -16.41 -4.68
N GLU A 273 -15.14 -16.71 -4.46
CA GLU A 273 -16.13 -16.88 -5.53
C GLU A 273 -16.48 -15.56 -6.20
N THR A 274 -16.66 -14.51 -5.39
CA THR A 274 -17.05 -13.19 -5.89
C THR A 274 -15.83 -12.30 -6.16
N LEU A 275 -16.03 -11.29 -7.00
CA LEU A 275 -14.97 -10.29 -7.25
C LEU A 275 -14.71 -9.40 -6.03
N GLU A 276 -15.71 -9.19 -5.20
CA GLU A 276 -15.59 -8.38 -4.00
C GLU A 276 -14.74 -9.08 -2.95
N GLU A 277 -14.94 -10.37 -2.75
CA GLU A 277 -14.11 -11.18 -1.86
C GLU A 277 -12.66 -11.24 -2.33
N LEU A 278 -12.44 -11.50 -3.62
CA LEU A 278 -11.10 -11.50 -4.20
C LEU A 278 -10.42 -10.14 -4.05
N TYR A 279 -11.14 -9.04 -4.29
CA TYR A 279 -10.67 -7.68 -4.04
C TYR A 279 -10.25 -7.48 -2.58
N GLY A 280 -11.14 -7.85 -1.65
CA GLY A 280 -10.87 -7.74 -0.21
C GLY A 280 -9.61 -8.51 0.18
N PHE A 281 -9.50 -9.76 -0.24
CA PHE A 281 -8.33 -10.62 0.02
C PHE A 281 -7.03 -10.00 -0.51
N LEU A 282 -6.96 -9.66 -1.80
CA LEU A 282 -5.74 -9.14 -2.42
C LEU A 282 -5.33 -7.78 -1.82
N ARG A 283 -6.29 -6.89 -1.61
CA ARG A 283 -6.01 -5.59 -0.98
C ARG A 283 -5.46 -5.77 0.44
N ASN A 284 -6.10 -6.62 1.24
CA ASN A 284 -5.66 -6.88 2.60
C ASN A 284 -4.28 -7.56 2.63
N ARG A 285 -3.99 -8.47 1.69
CA ARG A 285 -2.67 -9.10 1.57
C ARG A 285 -1.55 -8.09 1.36
N ILE A 286 -1.79 -7.03 0.58
CA ILE A 286 -0.84 -5.94 0.37
C ILE A 286 -0.72 -5.08 1.64
N TYR A 287 -1.82 -4.62 2.20
CA TYR A 287 -1.80 -3.68 3.32
C TYR A 287 -1.40 -4.33 4.65
N ALA A 288 -1.55 -5.64 4.82
CA ALA A 288 -1.06 -6.37 5.99
C ALA A 288 0.47 -6.26 6.16
N MET A 289 1.22 -6.11 5.05
CA MET A 289 2.68 -5.91 5.10
C MET A 289 3.09 -4.59 5.76
N GLN A 290 2.16 -3.65 5.96
CA GLN A 290 2.42 -2.44 6.73
C GLN A 290 2.85 -2.75 8.18
N ALA A 291 2.34 -3.83 8.75
CA ALA A 291 2.69 -4.24 10.10
C ALA A 291 4.21 -4.48 10.28
N GLU A 292 4.93 -4.77 9.22
CA GLU A 292 6.39 -4.97 9.26
C GLU A 292 7.19 -3.66 9.48
N PHE A 293 6.55 -2.49 9.34
CA PHE A 293 7.15 -1.19 9.54
C PHE A 293 6.76 -0.53 10.86
N GLU A 294 5.77 -1.09 11.56
CA GLU A 294 5.45 -0.60 12.90
C GLU A 294 6.64 -0.95 13.81
N PRO A 295 7.20 0.02 14.54
CA PRO A 295 8.25 -0.28 15.49
C PRO A 295 7.69 -1.30 16.48
N ALA A 296 8.36 -2.42 16.65
CA ALA A 296 8.19 -3.25 17.83
C ALA A 296 8.31 -2.26 19.01
N GLN A 297 7.25 -2.11 19.79
CA GLN A 297 7.24 -1.15 20.90
C GLN A 297 8.42 -1.47 21.82
N GLN A 298 9.54 -0.76 21.61
CA GLN A 298 10.64 -0.70 22.57
C GLN A 298 10.18 0.22 23.72
N ASN A 299 9.27 -0.26 24.56
CA ASN A 299 9.03 0.28 25.88
C ASN A 299 9.79 -0.57 26.90
N ALA A 300 11.11 -0.50 26.80
CA ALA A 300 11.98 -0.81 27.93
C ALA A 300 12.79 0.46 28.21
N LEU A 301 12.26 1.33 29.07
CA LEU A 301 13.11 2.26 29.78
C LEU A 301 14.03 1.43 30.69
N PRO A 302 15.37 1.54 30.58
CA PRO A 302 16.27 0.86 31.51
C PRO A 302 16.15 1.58 32.86
N GLY A 303 15.65 0.89 33.87
CA GLY A 303 15.81 1.34 35.25
C GLY A 303 14.53 1.46 36.12
N GLN A 304 13.56 0.57 35.97
CA GLN A 304 12.61 0.35 37.09
C GLN A 304 12.66 -1.10 37.54
N GLN A 305 13.27 -1.29 38.68
CA GLN A 305 13.23 -2.55 39.41
C GLN A 305 11.77 -2.91 39.70
N SER A 306 11.39 -4.12 39.36
CA SER A 306 10.11 -4.71 39.64
C SER A 306 9.91 -4.79 41.17
N ILE A 307 8.96 -4.01 41.67
CA ILE A 307 8.39 -4.25 43.01
C ILE A 307 7.45 -5.44 42.87
N PRO A 308 7.60 -6.51 43.65
CA PRO A 308 6.65 -7.64 43.58
C PRO A 308 5.27 -7.15 44.05
N ALA A 309 4.26 -7.46 43.23
CA ALA A 309 2.87 -7.19 43.59
C ALA A 309 2.48 -8.01 44.83
N PRO A 310 1.73 -7.44 45.79
CA PRO A 310 1.24 -8.19 46.94
C PRO A 310 0.29 -9.27 46.46
N GLU A 311 0.47 -10.47 47.00
CA GLU A 311 -0.47 -11.59 46.89
C GLU A 311 -1.84 -11.15 47.42
N ALA A 312 -2.81 -11.09 46.53
CA ALA A 312 -4.20 -10.85 46.89
C ALA A 312 -4.87 -12.18 47.22
N GLU A 313 -5.36 -12.28 48.43
CA GLU A 313 -6.18 -13.41 48.90
C GLU A 313 -7.43 -13.61 48.03
N PRO A 314 -7.96 -14.84 47.92
CA PRO A 314 -9.08 -15.17 47.04
C PRO A 314 -10.39 -14.66 47.62
N SER A 315 -10.94 -13.59 47.09
CA SER A 315 -12.32 -13.20 47.31
C SER A 315 -13.17 -13.53 46.07
N HIS A 316 -14.20 -14.29 46.28
CA HIS A 316 -15.31 -14.69 45.42
C HIS A 316 -15.48 -13.87 44.12
N GLN A 317 -14.80 -14.30 43.04
CA GLN A 317 -15.11 -13.97 41.64
C GLN A 317 -14.84 -15.20 40.77
N ASP A 318 -15.62 -16.26 40.96
CA ASP A 318 -15.40 -17.60 40.41
C ASP A 318 -15.74 -17.75 38.90
N SER A 319 -15.79 -16.69 38.09
CA SER A 319 -16.19 -16.83 36.67
C SER A 319 -15.38 -16.05 35.66
N MET A 320 -14.35 -15.30 36.05
CA MET A 320 -13.57 -14.49 35.11
C MET A 320 -12.15 -15.05 34.94
N GLN A 321 -11.77 -15.39 33.74
CA GLN A 321 -10.42 -15.80 33.35
C GLN A 321 -9.72 -14.74 32.52
N ARG A 322 -8.39 -14.63 32.68
CA ARG A 322 -7.55 -13.85 31.77
C ARG A 322 -6.87 -14.77 30.79
N VAL A 323 -6.92 -14.42 29.52
CA VAL A 323 -6.28 -15.17 28.46
C VAL A 323 -5.41 -14.28 27.60
N ARG A 324 -4.18 -14.73 27.34
CA ARG A 324 -3.21 -14.02 26.51
C ARG A 324 -3.32 -14.50 25.06
N PHE A 325 -3.57 -13.57 24.16
CA PHE A 325 -3.74 -13.83 22.73
C PHE A 325 -2.42 -13.87 21.95
N SER A 326 -1.45 -13.04 22.35
CA SER A 326 -0.16 -13.05 21.67
C SER A 326 0.92 -12.34 22.48
N ASN A 327 2.16 -12.75 22.31
CA ASN A 327 3.34 -12.04 22.78
C ASN A 327 3.90 -11.21 21.62
N GLY A 328 3.75 -9.87 21.65
CA GLY A 328 4.46 -8.97 20.73
C GLY A 328 4.01 -8.99 19.27
N CYS A 329 2.76 -9.38 18.95
CA CYS A 329 2.27 -9.26 17.58
C CYS A 329 1.95 -7.78 17.23
N PRO A 330 2.06 -7.40 15.95
CA PRO A 330 1.75 -6.05 15.50
C PRO A 330 0.35 -5.59 15.89
N ARG A 331 0.19 -4.31 16.19
CA ARG A 331 -1.08 -3.73 16.62
C ARG A 331 -2.21 -3.93 15.61
N ALA A 332 -1.89 -4.01 14.32
CA ALA A 332 -2.86 -4.34 13.26
C ALA A 332 -3.44 -5.75 13.45
N ILE A 333 -2.60 -6.75 13.74
CA ILE A 333 -3.00 -8.12 14.05
C ILE A 333 -3.81 -8.17 15.35
N GLN A 334 -3.34 -7.48 16.41
CA GLN A 334 -4.10 -7.36 17.66
C GLN A 334 -5.50 -6.75 17.42
N SER A 335 -5.58 -5.75 16.54
CA SER A 335 -6.86 -5.12 16.19
C SER A 335 -7.82 -6.06 15.46
N LEU A 336 -7.31 -6.93 14.58
CA LEU A 336 -8.10 -7.98 13.93
C LEU A 336 -8.59 -9.01 14.95
N ILE A 337 -7.73 -9.43 15.87
CA ILE A 337 -8.10 -10.33 16.98
C ILE A 337 -9.23 -9.70 17.80
N VAL A 338 -9.08 -8.46 18.24
CA VAL A 338 -10.10 -7.75 19.02
C VAL A 338 -11.42 -7.66 18.25
N TRP A 339 -11.36 -7.28 16.96
CA TRP A 339 -12.56 -7.17 16.13
C TRP A 339 -13.29 -8.51 16.00
N PHE A 340 -12.58 -9.57 15.66
CA PHE A 340 -13.16 -10.91 15.47
C PHE A 340 -13.85 -11.40 16.75
N PHE A 341 -13.14 -11.36 17.88
CA PHE A 341 -13.69 -11.86 19.14
C PHE A 341 -14.82 -10.96 19.71
N GLN A 342 -14.81 -9.67 19.43
CA GLN A 342 -15.93 -8.79 19.78
C GLN A 342 -17.18 -9.04 18.91
N GLN A 343 -17.03 -9.44 17.67
CA GLN A 343 -18.17 -9.74 16.80
C GLN A 343 -18.79 -11.11 17.10
N HIS A 344 -17.97 -12.13 17.36
CA HIS A 344 -18.44 -13.51 17.42
C HIS A 344 -18.53 -14.08 18.85
N TYR A 345 -17.76 -13.51 19.76
CA TYR A 345 -17.59 -14.03 21.12
C TYR A 345 -17.76 -12.99 22.22
N ALA A 346 -18.41 -11.86 21.96
CA ALA A 346 -18.71 -10.88 23.00
C ALA A 346 -19.64 -11.45 24.07
N ALA A 347 -19.36 -11.17 25.33
CA ALA A 347 -20.27 -11.50 26.42
C ALA A 347 -21.57 -10.67 26.31
N PRO A 348 -22.74 -11.24 26.59
CA PRO A 348 -23.98 -10.49 26.66
C PRO A 348 -23.88 -9.34 27.70
N SER A 349 -24.57 -8.23 27.44
CA SER A 349 -24.57 -7.06 28.33
C SER A 349 -25.18 -7.33 29.73
N ASP A 350 -25.95 -8.40 29.82
CA ASP A 350 -26.66 -8.87 31.03
C ASP A 350 -25.98 -10.04 31.72
N CYS A 351 -24.73 -10.37 31.38
CA CYS A 351 -23.99 -11.51 31.94
C CYS A 351 -23.70 -11.38 33.46
N GLY A 352 -24.10 -10.27 34.10
CA GLY A 352 -23.93 -10.03 35.54
C GLY A 352 -22.48 -9.81 36.03
N ILE A 353 -21.50 -9.93 35.10
CA ILE A 353 -20.08 -9.76 35.41
C ILE A 353 -19.65 -8.34 35.04
N LYS A 354 -19.12 -7.58 35.98
CA LYS A 354 -18.59 -6.25 35.69
C LYS A 354 -17.29 -6.35 34.89
N ALA A 355 -17.33 -6.01 33.61
CA ALA A 355 -16.14 -6.01 32.78
C ALA A 355 -15.09 -5.01 33.28
N PRO A 356 -13.80 -5.40 33.37
CA PRO A 356 -12.72 -4.44 33.58
C PRO A 356 -12.69 -3.38 32.49
N GLN A 357 -12.19 -2.19 32.82
CA GLN A 357 -12.09 -1.12 31.83
C GLN A 357 -11.14 -1.54 30.68
N ALA A 358 -11.65 -1.52 29.46
CA ALA A 358 -10.84 -1.84 28.27
C ALA A 358 -9.72 -0.80 28.10
N THR A 359 -8.47 -1.25 28.00
CA THR A 359 -7.31 -0.38 27.75
C THR A 359 -6.79 -0.49 26.32
N PHE A 360 -7.24 -1.49 25.56
CA PHE A 360 -6.88 -1.65 24.17
C PHE A 360 -7.80 -0.85 23.26
N THR A 361 -7.21 0.04 22.47
CA THR A 361 -7.92 0.76 21.40
C THR A 361 -7.54 0.16 20.07
N PRO A 362 -8.46 -0.50 19.34
CA PRO A 362 -8.18 -1.07 18.03
C PRO A 362 -7.72 -0.02 17.04
N PHE A 363 -6.81 -0.43 16.16
CA PHE A 363 -6.23 0.42 15.11
C PHE A 363 -6.34 -0.27 13.76
N TYR A 364 -7.33 0.13 12.97
CA TYR A 364 -7.64 -0.45 11.65
C TYR A 364 -7.13 0.43 10.50
N ARG A 365 -5.87 0.85 10.56
CA ARG A 365 -5.28 1.65 9.50
C ARG A 365 -5.19 0.81 8.22
N ASN A 366 -5.94 1.20 7.17
CA ASN A 366 -5.97 0.55 5.86
C ASN A 366 -6.49 -0.90 5.81
N VAL A 367 -7.05 -1.42 6.90
CA VAL A 367 -7.68 -2.75 6.96
C VAL A 367 -9.18 -2.58 7.20
N ARG A 368 -10.00 -3.31 6.45
CA ARG A 368 -11.45 -3.40 6.65
C ARG A 368 -11.78 -4.76 7.24
N PRO A 369 -11.90 -4.87 8.56
CA PRO A 369 -12.12 -6.16 9.23
C PRO A 369 -13.42 -6.82 8.78
N ASP A 370 -14.47 -6.04 8.54
CA ASP A 370 -15.77 -6.47 8.05
C ASP A 370 -15.69 -7.21 6.70
N GLN A 371 -14.80 -6.76 5.81
CA GLN A 371 -14.57 -7.41 4.52
C GLN A 371 -13.59 -8.58 4.61
N LEU A 372 -12.50 -8.40 5.36
CA LEU A 372 -11.47 -9.43 5.53
C LEU A 372 -12.01 -10.67 6.24
N LEU A 373 -12.90 -10.48 7.21
CA LEU A 373 -13.43 -11.52 8.09
C LEU A 373 -14.86 -11.95 7.71
N SER A 374 -15.32 -11.59 6.49
CA SER A 374 -16.70 -11.85 6.05
C SER A 374 -17.09 -13.33 5.97
N LYS A 375 -16.11 -14.23 5.84
CA LYS A 375 -16.29 -15.71 5.82
C LYS A 375 -15.64 -16.41 7.03
N THR A 376 -15.33 -15.67 8.06
CA THR A 376 -14.61 -16.17 9.24
C THR A 376 -15.57 -16.20 10.41
N GLU A 377 -16.12 -17.37 10.71
CA GLU A 377 -17.14 -17.53 11.76
C GLU A 377 -16.59 -18.26 12.99
N THR A 378 -15.63 -19.16 12.79
CA THR A 378 -15.05 -19.97 13.84
C THR A 378 -13.64 -19.52 14.23
N VAL A 379 -13.18 -19.94 15.41
CA VAL A 379 -11.82 -19.68 15.91
C VAL A 379 -10.77 -20.29 14.98
N GLU A 380 -11.06 -21.47 14.41
CA GLU A 380 -10.19 -22.18 13.47
C GLU A 380 -10.08 -21.45 12.13
N ASP A 381 -11.19 -20.93 11.61
CA ASP A 381 -11.17 -20.13 10.39
C ASP A 381 -10.37 -18.86 10.60
N PHE A 382 -10.51 -18.24 11.76
CA PHE A 382 -9.76 -17.05 12.09
C PHE A 382 -8.26 -17.33 12.28
N ASP A 383 -7.88 -18.43 12.95
CA ASP A 383 -6.48 -18.84 13.10
C ASP A 383 -5.85 -19.15 11.73
N ARG A 384 -6.59 -19.80 10.83
CA ARG A 384 -6.15 -20.07 9.45
C ARG A 384 -5.92 -18.76 8.70
N LEU A 385 -6.86 -17.83 8.78
CA LEU A 385 -6.73 -16.52 8.16
C LEU A 385 -5.55 -15.72 8.71
N LEU A 386 -5.33 -15.73 10.04
CA LEU A 386 -4.15 -15.07 10.65
C LEU A 386 -2.85 -15.64 10.10
N ARG A 387 -2.75 -16.95 9.94
CA ARG A 387 -1.60 -17.61 9.32
C ARG A 387 -1.42 -17.19 7.87
N GLU A 388 -2.50 -17.16 7.10
CA GLU A 388 -2.48 -16.76 5.68
C GLU A 388 -2.01 -15.32 5.49
N ILE A 389 -2.58 -14.36 6.22
CA ILE A 389 -2.23 -12.94 6.05
C ILE A 389 -0.88 -12.56 6.64
N SER A 390 -0.38 -13.34 7.61
CA SER A 390 0.90 -13.10 8.29
C SER A 390 2.02 -14.02 7.83
N ASP A 391 1.77 -14.83 6.81
CA ASP A 391 2.74 -15.79 6.29
C ASP A 391 3.24 -16.79 7.37
N ASN A 392 2.31 -17.31 8.17
CA ASN A 392 2.54 -18.16 9.34
C ASN A 392 3.35 -17.50 10.48
N ALA A 393 3.58 -16.18 10.43
CA ALA A 393 4.26 -15.48 11.51
C ALA A 393 3.40 -15.38 12.78
N TYR A 394 2.07 -15.36 12.62
CA TYR A 394 1.12 -15.24 13.74
C TYR A 394 0.03 -16.30 13.67
N CYS A 395 -0.31 -16.84 14.84
CA CYS A 395 -1.42 -17.78 15.04
C CYS A 395 -2.01 -17.57 16.42
N LEU A 396 -3.22 -18.05 16.64
CA LEU A 396 -3.82 -18.06 17.97
C LEU A 396 -3.15 -19.12 18.84
N PRO A 397 -2.82 -18.82 20.11
CA PRO A 397 -2.34 -19.82 21.06
C PRO A 397 -3.38 -20.93 21.26
N GLU A 398 -2.93 -22.18 21.40
CA GLU A 398 -3.83 -23.32 21.66
C GLU A 398 -4.75 -23.13 22.86
N PRO A 399 -4.30 -22.56 24.02
CA PRO A 399 -5.22 -22.27 25.13
C PRO A 399 -6.36 -21.33 24.75
N VAL A 400 -6.12 -20.36 23.86
CA VAL A 400 -7.17 -19.45 23.35
C VAL A 400 -8.19 -20.24 22.54
N LYS A 401 -7.75 -21.04 21.57
CA LYS A 401 -8.63 -21.85 20.73
C LYS A 401 -9.50 -22.78 21.57
N THR A 402 -8.86 -23.51 22.48
CA THR A 402 -9.56 -24.45 23.38
C THR A 402 -10.63 -23.71 24.21
N LEU A 403 -10.29 -22.58 24.81
CA LEU A 403 -11.19 -21.82 25.69
C LEU A 403 -12.45 -21.35 24.93
N PHE A 404 -12.28 -20.79 23.74
CA PHE A 404 -13.41 -20.26 22.96
C PHE A 404 -14.24 -21.37 22.30
N ASN A 405 -13.64 -22.50 21.96
CA ASN A 405 -14.38 -23.70 21.52
C ASN A 405 -15.21 -24.33 22.65
N GLN A 406 -14.86 -24.09 23.90
CA GLN A 406 -15.65 -24.47 25.06
C GLN A 406 -16.78 -23.49 25.42
N GLY A 407 -16.97 -22.44 24.61
CA GLY A 407 -18.06 -21.47 24.80
C GLY A 407 -17.69 -20.19 25.56
N ALA A 408 -16.43 -19.94 25.82
CA ALA A 408 -16.01 -18.70 26.48
C ALA A 408 -16.44 -17.45 25.71
N LYS A 409 -16.71 -16.38 26.43
CA LYS A 409 -17.08 -15.05 25.92
C LYS A 409 -16.11 -13.99 26.41
N VAL A 410 -15.86 -12.97 25.56
CA VAL A 410 -14.98 -11.86 25.87
C VAL A 410 -15.74 -10.75 26.59
N LEU A 411 -15.19 -10.28 27.70
CA LEU A 411 -15.68 -9.14 28.47
C LEU A 411 -14.96 -7.84 28.06
N SER A 412 -13.63 -7.87 27.98
CA SER A 412 -12.83 -6.70 27.61
C SER A 412 -11.43 -7.10 27.16
N PHE A 413 -10.76 -6.19 26.41
CA PHE A 413 -9.38 -6.35 25.97
C PHE A 413 -8.46 -5.28 26.56
N TYR A 414 -7.21 -5.66 26.83
CA TYR A 414 -6.17 -4.75 27.31
C TYR A 414 -4.79 -5.13 26.79
N THR A 415 -3.92 -4.12 26.74
CA THR A 415 -2.52 -4.29 26.39
C THR A 415 -1.69 -4.29 27.66
N ASN A 416 -0.86 -5.29 27.84
CA ASN A 416 0.11 -5.33 28.93
C ASN A 416 1.31 -4.40 28.67
N PRO A 417 2.11 -4.07 29.68
CA PRO A 417 3.32 -3.26 29.53
C PRO A 417 4.34 -3.86 28.54
N ASP A 418 4.34 -5.18 28.33
CA ASP A 418 5.20 -5.89 27.37
C ASP A 418 4.65 -5.85 25.93
N GLY A 419 3.54 -5.14 25.70
CA GLY A 419 2.89 -5.03 24.40
C GLY A 419 2.04 -6.25 24.02
N SER A 420 1.88 -7.25 24.91
CA SER A 420 1.01 -8.40 24.65
C SER A 420 -0.47 -8.03 24.77
N LEU A 421 -1.32 -8.70 23.97
CA LEU A 421 -2.77 -8.57 24.03
C LEU A 421 -3.36 -9.63 24.95
N GLU A 422 -4.16 -9.19 25.92
CA GLU A 422 -4.93 -10.06 26.81
C GLU A 422 -6.41 -9.71 26.77
N ALA A 423 -7.25 -10.66 27.12
CA ALA A 423 -8.66 -10.43 27.37
C ALA A 423 -9.11 -11.01 28.70
N SER A 424 -10.08 -10.35 29.32
CA SER A 424 -10.93 -10.97 30.34
C SER A 424 -12.06 -11.72 29.65
N THR A 425 -12.27 -12.95 30.08
CA THR A 425 -13.27 -13.86 29.52
C THR A 425 -14.14 -14.45 30.63
N CYS A 426 -15.35 -14.86 30.30
CA CYS A 426 -16.23 -15.66 31.14
C CYS A 426 -16.73 -16.87 30.36
N MET A 427 -17.16 -17.91 31.05
CA MET A 427 -17.94 -18.99 30.43
C MET A 427 -19.38 -18.52 30.23
N ALA A 428 -19.96 -18.84 29.06
CA ALA A 428 -21.35 -18.49 28.73
C ALA A 428 -22.34 -19.36 29.50
#